data_8be93b7e29b23f9d9ab0551f2796732c
#
_entry.id   8be93b7e29b23f9d9ab0551f2796732c
#
_cell.length_a   1.000
_cell.length_b   1.000
_cell.length_c   1.000
_cell.angle_alpha   90.00
_cell.angle_beta   90.00
_cell.angle_gamma   90.00
#
_symmetry.space_group_name_H-M   'P 1'
#
loop_
_entity.id
_entity.type
_entity.pdbx_description
1 polymer ?
#
loop_
_entity_poly.entity_id
_entity_poly.type
_entity_poly.pdbx_seq_one_letter_code
_entity_poly.pdbx_strand_id
1 'polypeptide(L)'
;EHPPELWLLGSSGESARLAAERGAAFAFAQFINGEGGEEVVQQYKRSFVPSIVGEKPNALVSIFVICADTTEEAEKIAASLDLSILMLENGMPSNGIPSIETAQAYNYSYFEALRVKENRKRMIVGNPQQVKEQMMALSKAYETDEFMVVTITHDFAHKLRSYQLLAEVFQL
;
A
#
# COMPACT_ATOMS: atom_id res chain seq x y z
N GLU A 1 -30.97 -9.96 -8.00
CA GLU A 1 -29.64 -10.20 -7.39
C GLU A 1 -28.64 -9.33 -8.13
N HIS A 2 -27.86 -8.51 -7.42
CA HIS A 2 -26.79 -7.72 -8.03
C HIS A 2 -25.53 -8.59 -8.08
N PRO A 3 -24.84 -8.69 -9.23
CA PRO A 3 -23.57 -9.38 -9.30
C PRO A 3 -22.52 -8.66 -8.41
N PRO A 4 -21.48 -9.38 -7.95
CA PRO A 4 -20.40 -8.74 -7.23
C PRO A 4 -19.67 -7.73 -8.14
N GLU A 5 -19.20 -6.64 -7.56
CA GLU A 5 -18.39 -5.64 -8.26
C GLU A 5 -17.06 -6.24 -8.71
N LEU A 6 -16.65 -5.95 -9.94
CA LEU A 6 -15.40 -6.45 -10.50
C LEU A 6 -14.29 -5.40 -10.39
N TRP A 7 -13.25 -5.75 -9.67
CA TRP A 7 -12.04 -4.95 -9.50
C TRP A 7 -10.84 -5.59 -10.18
N LEU A 8 -10.07 -4.79 -10.93
CA LEU A 8 -8.77 -5.18 -11.45
C LEU A 8 -7.66 -4.56 -10.59
N LEU A 9 -6.78 -5.40 -10.02
CA LEU A 9 -5.62 -4.96 -9.27
C LEU A 9 -4.39 -4.93 -10.18
N GLY A 10 -3.67 -3.83 -10.17
CA GLY A 10 -2.42 -3.70 -10.94
C GLY A 10 -1.60 -2.48 -10.58
N SER A 11 -0.33 -2.48 -10.97
CA SER A 11 0.64 -1.42 -10.67
C SER A 11 1.22 -0.74 -11.92
N SER A 12 0.57 -0.91 -13.08
CA SER A 12 1.05 -0.41 -14.37
C SER A 12 -0.04 0.26 -15.19
N GLY A 13 0.36 1.10 -16.15
CA GLY A 13 -0.55 1.70 -17.11
C GLY A 13 -1.29 0.67 -17.98
N GLU A 14 -0.70 -0.50 -18.21
CA GLU A 14 -1.36 -1.56 -19.00
C GLU A 14 -2.55 -2.18 -18.24
N SER A 15 -2.39 -2.47 -16.95
CA SER A 15 -3.51 -2.96 -16.14
C SER A 15 -4.62 -1.91 -15.99
N ALA A 16 -4.26 -0.64 -15.86
CA ALA A 16 -5.19 0.48 -15.81
C ALA A 16 -5.97 0.63 -17.14
N ARG A 17 -5.29 0.52 -18.29
CA ARG A 17 -5.90 0.54 -19.62
C ARG A 17 -6.89 -0.61 -19.78
N LEU A 18 -6.51 -1.83 -19.39
CA LEU A 18 -7.39 -2.98 -19.45
C LEU A 18 -8.66 -2.80 -18.59
N ALA A 19 -8.49 -2.29 -17.36
CA ALA A 19 -9.63 -1.98 -16.49
C ALA A 19 -10.57 -0.96 -17.13
N ALA A 20 -10.02 0.13 -17.67
CA ALA A 20 -10.80 1.18 -18.34
C ALA A 20 -11.57 0.68 -19.56
N GLU A 21 -10.93 -0.10 -20.44
CA GLU A 21 -11.57 -0.69 -21.63
C GLU A 21 -12.69 -1.67 -21.30
N ARG A 22 -12.60 -2.36 -20.16
CA ARG A 22 -13.60 -3.32 -19.69
C ARG A 22 -14.72 -2.67 -18.87
N GLY A 23 -14.58 -1.39 -18.51
CA GLY A 23 -15.49 -0.72 -17.60
C GLY A 23 -15.46 -1.28 -16.19
N ALA A 24 -14.31 -1.88 -15.77
CA ALA A 24 -14.13 -2.44 -14.44
C ALA A 24 -13.53 -1.40 -13.49
N ALA A 25 -13.79 -1.55 -12.19
CA ALA A 25 -13.12 -0.77 -11.16
C ALA A 25 -11.61 -1.11 -11.09
N PHE A 26 -10.78 -0.16 -10.68
CA PHE A 26 -9.34 -0.31 -10.69
C PHE A 26 -8.72 -0.07 -9.31
N ALA A 27 -7.99 -1.06 -8.81
CA ALA A 27 -7.19 -0.96 -7.60
C ALA A 27 -5.72 -0.77 -7.99
N PHE A 28 -5.16 0.42 -7.75
CA PHE A 28 -3.74 0.65 -7.98
C PHE A 28 -2.91 0.05 -6.86
N ALA A 29 -2.01 -0.87 -7.20
CA ALA A 29 -1.14 -1.55 -6.25
C ALA A 29 0.13 -0.72 -5.94
N GLN A 30 0.01 0.33 -5.15
CA GLN A 30 1.14 1.15 -4.69
C GLN A 30 2.13 0.32 -3.88
N PHE A 31 1.69 -0.70 -3.19
CA PHE A 31 2.57 -1.62 -2.45
C PHE A 31 3.52 -2.43 -3.38
N ILE A 32 3.29 -2.42 -4.69
CA ILE A 32 4.19 -3.01 -5.71
C ILE A 32 5.04 -1.92 -6.36
N ASN A 33 4.42 -0.82 -6.79
CA ASN A 33 5.10 0.29 -7.46
C ASN A 33 4.79 1.60 -6.71
N GLY A 34 5.79 2.16 -6.05
CA GLY A 34 5.67 3.37 -5.23
C GLY A 34 5.73 4.69 -5.99
N GLU A 35 5.84 4.68 -7.33
CA GLU A 35 6.01 5.90 -8.15
C GLU A 35 5.08 5.93 -9.36
N GLY A 36 4.64 7.14 -9.73
CA GLY A 36 3.87 7.39 -10.96
C GLY A 36 2.45 6.83 -10.96
N GLY A 37 1.95 6.37 -9.83
CA GLY A 37 0.62 5.78 -9.72
C GLY A 37 -0.51 6.78 -9.94
N GLU A 38 -0.30 8.04 -9.56
CA GLU A 38 -1.26 9.13 -9.73
C GLU A 38 -1.62 9.30 -11.21
N GLU A 39 -0.60 9.30 -12.07
CA GLU A 39 -0.77 9.45 -13.51
C GLU A 39 -1.50 8.24 -14.12
N VAL A 40 -1.18 7.03 -13.62
CA VAL A 40 -1.85 5.78 -14.01
C VAL A 40 -3.34 5.81 -13.67
N VAL A 41 -3.70 6.20 -12.45
CA VAL A 41 -5.09 6.29 -12.00
C VAL A 41 -5.86 7.39 -12.73
N GLN A 42 -5.24 8.54 -12.97
CA GLN A 42 -5.86 9.61 -13.75
C GLN A 42 -6.09 9.20 -15.21
N GLN A 43 -5.14 8.48 -15.82
CA GLN A 43 -5.32 7.95 -17.16
C GLN A 43 -6.44 6.92 -17.23
N TYR A 44 -6.53 6.02 -16.24
CA TYR A 44 -7.66 5.09 -16.10
C TYR A 44 -9.00 5.85 -16.11
N LYS A 45 -9.13 6.88 -15.27
CA LYS A 45 -10.37 7.68 -15.19
C LYS A 45 -10.73 8.37 -16.51
N ARG A 46 -9.71 8.94 -17.19
CA ARG A 46 -9.93 9.64 -18.48
C ARG A 46 -10.31 8.71 -19.64
N SER A 47 -9.79 7.48 -19.63
CA SER A 47 -10.00 6.50 -20.70
C SER A 47 -11.10 5.47 -20.39
N PHE A 48 -11.82 5.62 -19.30
CA PHE A 48 -12.85 4.69 -18.88
C PHE A 48 -14.01 4.61 -19.89
N VAL A 49 -14.37 3.38 -20.24
CA VAL A 49 -15.48 3.07 -21.14
C VAL A 49 -16.59 2.41 -20.33
N PRO A 50 -17.77 3.06 -20.16
CA PRO A 50 -18.89 2.44 -19.44
C PRO A 50 -19.31 1.10 -20.05
N SER A 51 -19.63 0.15 -19.20
CA SER A 51 -20.07 -1.19 -19.59
C SER A 51 -21.12 -1.74 -18.62
N ILE A 52 -21.58 -2.98 -18.84
CA ILE A 52 -22.46 -3.66 -17.88
C ILE A 52 -21.78 -3.97 -16.54
N VAL A 53 -20.44 -3.87 -16.47
CA VAL A 53 -19.64 -4.11 -15.26
C VAL A 53 -19.56 -2.86 -14.40
N GLY A 54 -19.50 -1.68 -15.03
CA GLY A 54 -19.48 -0.41 -14.32
C GLY A 54 -19.88 0.76 -15.22
N GLU A 55 -20.64 1.68 -14.67
CA GLU A 55 -21.14 2.89 -15.38
C GLU A 55 -20.19 4.08 -15.25
N LYS A 56 -19.36 4.11 -14.20
CA LYS A 56 -18.44 5.20 -13.87
C LYS A 56 -17.09 4.64 -13.47
N PRO A 57 -16.00 5.39 -13.69
CA PRO A 57 -14.69 4.98 -13.19
C PRO A 57 -14.71 4.97 -11.66
N ASN A 58 -14.29 3.86 -11.07
CA ASN A 58 -14.11 3.70 -9.66
C ASN A 58 -12.67 3.22 -9.40
N ALA A 59 -11.92 3.95 -8.58
CA ALA A 59 -10.52 3.65 -8.31
C ALA A 59 -10.20 3.75 -6.83
N LEU A 60 -9.39 2.81 -6.35
CA LEU A 60 -8.79 2.86 -5.02
C LEU A 60 -7.26 2.67 -5.10
N VAL A 61 -6.58 3.04 -4.02
CA VAL A 61 -5.14 2.82 -3.85
C VAL A 61 -4.90 1.76 -2.78
N SER A 62 -4.20 0.68 -3.16
CA SER A 62 -3.75 -0.35 -2.23
C SER A 62 -2.32 -0.04 -1.78
N ILE A 63 -2.11 0.16 -0.48
CA ILE A 63 -0.82 0.62 0.08
C ILE A 63 -0.50 -0.09 1.39
N PHE A 64 0.80 -0.33 1.65
CA PHE A 64 1.24 -0.75 2.96
C PHE A 64 1.12 0.39 3.97
N VAL A 65 0.53 0.10 5.12
CA VAL A 65 0.45 1.06 6.23
C VAL A 65 0.85 0.37 7.53
N ILE A 66 1.76 0.99 8.27
CA ILE A 66 2.13 0.61 9.63
C ILE A 66 1.94 1.83 10.53
N CYS A 67 0.89 1.79 11.34
CA CYS A 67 0.54 2.81 12.31
C CYS A 67 0.80 2.28 13.72
N ALA A 68 1.50 3.04 14.55
CA ALA A 68 1.73 2.72 15.96
C ALA A 68 1.51 3.96 16.84
N ASP A 69 1.49 3.77 18.15
CA ASP A 69 1.21 4.88 19.08
C ASP A 69 2.29 5.98 19.01
N THR A 70 3.53 5.62 18.64
CA THR A 70 4.62 6.58 18.38
C THR A 70 5.31 6.31 17.05
N THR A 71 5.99 7.32 16.52
CA THR A 71 6.78 7.20 15.28
C THR A 71 7.92 6.18 15.46
N GLU A 72 8.58 6.18 16.60
CA GLU A 72 9.69 5.27 16.92
C GLU A 72 9.22 3.81 16.94
N GLU A 73 8.05 3.55 17.47
CA GLU A 73 7.45 2.22 17.48
C GLU A 73 7.05 1.78 16.07
N ALA A 74 6.40 2.64 15.31
CA ALA A 74 6.04 2.37 13.92
C ALA A 74 7.28 2.01 13.08
N GLU A 75 8.38 2.74 13.23
CA GLU A 75 9.64 2.47 12.53
C GLU A 75 10.27 1.12 12.93
N LYS A 76 10.21 0.75 14.21
CA LYS A 76 10.69 -0.57 14.68
C LYS A 76 9.87 -1.70 14.06
N ILE A 77 8.54 -1.56 14.05
CA ILE A 77 7.65 -2.55 13.45
C ILE A 77 7.88 -2.65 11.94
N ALA A 78 8.04 -1.51 11.27
CA ALA A 78 8.25 -1.45 9.82
C ALA A 78 9.58 -2.09 9.39
N ALA A 79 10.61 -2.09 10.23
CA ALA A 79 11.89 -2.75 9.93
C ALA A 79 11.72 -4.24 9.59
N SER A 80 10.73 -4.92 10.19
CA SER A 80 10.41 -6.32 9.86
C SER A 80 9.92 -6.48 8.43
N LEU A 81 9.07 -5.56 7.96
CA LEU A 81 8.59 -5.56 6.58
C LEU A 81 9.67 -5.16 5.59
N ASP A 82 10.51 -4.17 5.93
CA ASP A 82 11.66 -3.77 5.11
C ASP A 82 12.58 -4.94 4.81
N LEU A 83 12.98 -5.67 5.85
CA LEU A 83 13.83 -6.85 5.70
C LEU A 83 13.13 -7.95 4.90
N SER A 84 11.83 -8.16 5.15
CA SER A 84 11.04 -9.17 4.43
C SER A 84 10.97 -8.89 2.93
N ILE A 85 10.73 -7.64 2.55
CA ILE A 85 10.69 -7.22 1.13
C ILE A 85 12.06 -7.39 0.49
N LEU A 86 13.13 -6.96 1.17
CA LEU A 86 14.50 -7.11 0.68
C LEU A 86 14.89 -8.58 0.47
N MET A 87 14.55 -9.45 1.41
CA MET A 87 14.79 -10.90 1.30
C MET A 87 14.04 -11.49 0.10
N LEU A 88 12.78 -11.10 -0.09
CA LEU A 88 11.96 -11.54 -1.23
C LEU A 88 12.58 -11.11 -2.56
N GLU A 89 13.01 -9.86 -2.68
CA GLU A 89 13.65 -9.31 -3.89
C GLU A 89 14.98 -10.01 -4.21
N ASN A 90 15.71 -10.45 -3.18
CA ASN A 90 16.95 -11.20 -3.31
C ASN A 90 16.74 -12.71 -3.53
N GLY A 91 15.49 -13.18 -3.65
CA GLY A 91 15.17 -14.59 -3.81
C GLY A 91 15.54 -15.46 -2.60
N MET A 92 15.66 -14.85 -1.42
CA MET A 92 15.97 -15.57 -0.19
C MET A 92 14.74 -16.33 0.33
N PRO A 93 14.90 -17.56 0.83
CA PRO A 93 13.79 -18.30 1.41
C PRO A 93 13.20 -17.57 2.61
N SER A 94 11.87 -17.48 2.65
CA SER A 94 11.15 -16.83 3.75
C SER A 94 10.41 -17.88 4.59
N ASN A 95 10.57 -17.82 5.90
CA ASN A 95 9.79 -18.57 6.88
C ASN A 95 8.74 -17.68 7.57
N GLY A 96 8.29 -16.63 6.89
CA GLY A 96 7.38 -15.62 7.41
C GLY A 96 8.07 -14.24 7.58
N ILE A 97 7.38 -13.33 8.23
CA ILE A 97 7.92 -11.99 8.49
C ILE A 97 8.94 -12.06 9.62
N PRO A 98 10.17 -11.53 9.45
CA PRO A 98 11.19 -11.49 10.50
C PRO A 98 10.69 -10.77 11.76
N SER A 99 11.19 -11.17 12.93
CA SER A 99 10.91 -10.41 14.16
C SER A 99 11.61 -9.04 14.15
N ILE A 100 11.17 -8.13 15.02
CA ILE A 100 11.79 -6.81 15.16
C ILE A 100 13.27 -6.95 15.51
N GLU A 101 13.62 -7.87 16.44
CA GLU A 101 14.99 -8.11 16.85
C GLU A 101 15.84 -8.62 15.69
N THR A 102 15.30 -9.54 14.88
CA THR A 102 15.99 -10.04 13.68
C THR A 102 16.24 -8.92 12.68
N ALA A 103 15.25 -8.08 12.45
CA ALA A 103 15.35 -6.96 11.51
C ALA A 103 16.36 -5.90 11.98
N GLN A 104 16.37 -5.58 13.28
CA GLN A 104 17.32 -4.64 13.88
C GLN A 104 18.75 -5.17 13.94
N ALA A 105 18.94 -6.48 14.06
CA ALA A 105 20.25 -7.12 14.07
C ALA A 105 20.83 -7.32 12.65
N TYR A 106 20.03 -7.12 11.59
CA TYR A 106 20.49 -7.31 10.23
C TYR A 106 21.44 -6.19 9.79
N ASN A 107 22.63 -6.56 9.33
CA ASN A 107 23.63 -5.63 8.85
C ASN A 107 23.44 -5.34 7.35
N TYR A 108 22.68 -4.30 7.05
CA TYR A 108 22.49 -3.87 5.67
C TYR A 108 23.80 -3.40 5.04
N SER A 109 24.11 -3.93 3.87
CA SER A 109 25.11 -3.31 2.99
C SER A 109 24.62 -1.93 2.51
N TYR A 110 25.54 -1.13 1.96
CA TYR A 110 25.17 0.18 1.40
C TYR A 110 24.07 0.11 0.35
N PHE A 111 24.13 -0.86 -0.55
CA PHE A 111 23.13 -1.02 -1.61
C PHE A 111 21.78 -1.53 -1.08
N GLU A 112 21.79 -2.40 -0.10
CA GLU A 112 20.57 -2.87 0.56
C GLU A 112 19.87 -1.74 1.32
N ALA A 113 20.62 -0.90 2.03
CA ALA A 113 20.07 0.27 2.70
C ALA A 113 19.41 1.27 1.71
N LEU A 114 20.03 1.49 0.55
CA LEU A 114 19.42 2.29 -0.52
C LEU A 114 18.15 1.63 -1.07
N ARG A 115 18.15 0.30 -1.23
CA ARG A 115 16.98 -0.43 -1.71
C ARG A 115 15.83 -0.38 -0.72
N VAL A 116 16.10 -0.52 0.57
CA VAL A 116 15.09 -0.35 1.64
C VAL A 116 14.49 1.06 1.59
N LYS A 117 15.32 2.09 1.46
CA LYS A 117 14.83 3.46 1.32
C LYS A 117 13.91 3.63 0.09
N GLU A 118 14.24 3.02 -1.03
CA GLU A 118 13.41 3.02 -2.23
C GLU A 118 12.08 2.29 -1.99
N ASN A 119 12.14 1.12 -1.35
CA ASN A 119 10.95 0.33 -1.02
C ASN A 119 9.99 1.05 -0.07
N ARG A 120 10.49 1.98 0.76
CA ARG A 120 9.66 2.80 1.66
C ARG A 120 8.69 3.73 0.93
N LYS A 121 8.90 4.03 -0.36
CA LYS A 121 7.92 4.75 -1.20
C LYS A 121 6.61 3.97 -1.41
N ARG A 122 6.61 2.69 -1.12
CA ARG A 122 5.45 1.78 -1.26
C ARG A 122 4.59 1.72 0.00
N MET A 123 4.97 2.45 1.07
CA MET A 123 4.31 2.34 2.37
C MET A 123 4.22 3.66 3.11
N ILE A 124 3.27 3.73 4.02
CA ILE A 124 3.14 4.79 5.01
C ILE A 124 3.48 4.21 6.38
N VAL A 125 4.41 4.85 7.09
CA VAL A 125 4.84 4.44 8.43
C VAL A 125 4.82 5.66 9.35
N GLY A 126 4.21 5.55 10.52
CA GLY A 126 4.20 6.65 11.47
C GLY A 126 3.17 6.51 12.58
N ASN A 127 3.05 7.57 13.38
CA ASN A 127 1.98 7.71 14.34
C ASN A 127 0.65 8.07 13.63
N PRO A 128 -0.50 8.02 14.32
CA PRO A 128 -1.81 8.25 13.68
C PRO A 128 -1.93 9.56 12.91
N GLN A 129 -1.36 10.64 13.46
CA GLN A 129 -1.41 11.95 12.80
C GLN A 129 -0.60 11.97 11.50
N GLN A 130 0.62 11.44 11.54
CA GLN A 130 1.49 11.36 10.36
C GLN A 130 0.89 10.48 9.26
N VAL A 131 0.30 9.35 9.65
CA VAL A 131 -0.37 8.45 8.70
C VAL A 131 -1.56 9.14 8.05
N LYS A 132 -2.40 9.83 8.85
CA LYS A 132 -3.53 10.59 8.32
C LYS A 132 -3.09 11.66 7.33
N GLU A 133 -2.08 12.45 7.66
CA GLU A 133 -1.55 13.51 6.78
C GLU A 133 -1.05 12.94 5.44
N GLN A 134 -0.30 11.84 5.47
CA GLN A 134 0.21 11.18 4.27
C GLN A 134 -0.93 10.57 3.43
N MET A 135 -1.91 9.90 4.05
CA MET A 135 -3.07 9.36 3.34
C MET A 135 -3.92 10.46 2.70
N MET A 136 -4.13 11.58 3.39
CA MET A 136 -4.86 12.73 2.82
C MET A 136 -4.09 13.37 1.66
N ALA A 137 -2.76 13.42 1.71
CA ALA A 137 -1.94 13.89 0.59
C ALA A 137 -2.07 12.96 -0.63
N LEU A 138 -2.04 11.63 -0.41
CA LEU A 138 -2.27 10.65 -1.46
C LEU A 138 -3.70 10.72 -2.02
N SER A 139 -4.72 10.85 -1.17
CA SER A 139 -6.12 11.05 -1.60
C SER A 139 -6.23 12.19 -2.60
N LYS A 140 -5.60 13.32 -2.30
CA LYS A 140 -5.56 14.48 -3.20
C LYS A 140 -4.79 14.19 -4.49
N ALA A 141 -3.64 13.52 -4.42
CA ALA A 141 -2.80 13.23 -5.59
C ALA A 141 -3.47 12.23 -6.55
N TYR A 142 -4.10 11.20 -6.00
CA TYR A 142 -4.82 10.18 -6.77
C TYR A 142 -6.26 10.57 -7.13
N GLU A 143 -6.76 11.67 -6.56
CA GLU A 143 -8.17 12.08 -6.68
C GLU A 143 -9.14 10.95 -6.30
N THR A 144 -8.84 10.23 -5.22
CA THR A 144 -9.67 9.15 -4.68
C THR A 144 -9.70 9.17 -3.16
N ASP A 145 -10.84 8.86 -2.58
CA ASP A 145 -11.04 8.80 -1.12
C ASP A 145 -11.02 7.36 -0.60
N GLU A 146 -10.80 6.38 -1.49
CA GLU A 146 -10.85 4.97 -1.15
C GLU A 146 -9.46 4.35 -1.14
N PHE A 147 -9.12 3.71 0.00
CA PHE A 147 -7.84 3.05 0.21
C PHE A 147 -8.04 1.61 0.70
N MET A 148 -7.28 0.70 0.14
CA MET A 148 -7.12 -0.65 0.66
C MET A 148 -5.81 -0.71 1.46
N VAL A 149 -5.93 -0.64 2.78
CA VAL A 149 -4.78 -0.70 3.68
C VAL A 149 -4.32 -2.13 3.87
N VAL A 150 -3.05 -2.38 3.62
CA VAL A 150 -2.38 -3.66 3.85
C VAL A 150 -1.37 -3.49 4.97
N THR A 151 -1.62 -4.10 6.12
CA THR A 151 -0.71 -4.07 7.27
C THR A 151 -0.08 -5.45 7.46
N ILE A 152 1.25 -5.51 7.29
CA ILE A 152 2.05 -6.71 7.45
C ILE A 152 3.06 -6.50 8.57
N THR A 153 2.97 -7.31 9.62
CA THR A 153 3.82 -7.26 10.81
C THR A 153 4.21 -8.68 11.23
N HIS A 154 5.29 -8.81 11.99
CA HIS A 154 5.64 -10.10 12.59
C HIS A 154 4.61 -10.51 13.65
N ASP A 155 4.29 -9.61 14.57
CA ASP A 155 3.33 -9.85 15.65
C ASP A 155 1.92 -9.40 15.22
N PHE A 156 0.93 -10.26 15.42
CA PHE A 156 -0.46 -9.97 15.13
C PHE A 156 -1.04 -8.83 16.00
N ALA A 157 -0.54 -8.66 17.22
CA ALA A 157 -0.96 -7.57 18.10
C ALA A 157 -0.65 -6.20 17.48
N HIS A 158 0.53 -6.02 16.87
CA HIS A 158 0.89 -4.80 16.16
C HIS A 158 -0.01 -4.53 14.96
N LYS A 159 -0.37 -5.58 14.21
CA LYS A 159 -1.34 -5.47 13.10
C LYS A 159 -2.70 -4.99 13.58
N LEU A 160 -3.21 -5.61 14.63
CA LEU A 160 -4.51 -5.24 15.22
C LEU A 160 -4.48 -3.80 15.73
N ARG A 161 -3.43 -3.41 16.46
CA ARG A 161 -3.26 -2.05 16.97
C ARG A 161 -3.20 -1.02 15.84
N SER A 162 -2.48 -1.33 14.76
CA SER A 162 -2.41 -0.44 13.59
C SER A 162 -3.80 -0.16 13.01
N TYR A 163 -4.63 -1.18 12.82
CA TYR A 163 -6.00 -0.99 12.33
C TYR A 163 -6.89 -0.23 13.31
N GLN A 164 -6.75 -0.46 14.62
CA GLN A 164 -7.48 0.31 15.65
C GLN A 164 -7.14 1.80 15.56
N LEU A 165 -5.84 2.14 15.50
CA LEU A 165 -5.38 3.52 15.39
C LEU A 165 -5.87 4.20 14.10
N LEU A 166 -5.91 3.46 13.00
CA LEU A 166 -6.47 3.95 11.74
C LEU A 166 -7.96 4.24 11.88
N ALA A 167 -8.73 3.30 12.44
CA ALA A 167 -10.16 3.52 12.67
C ALA A 167 -10.42 4.73 13.57
N GLU A 168 -9.66 4.88 14.66
CA GLU A 168 -9.76 6.02 15.57
C GLU A 168 -9.47 7.35 14.87
N VAL A 169 -8.36 7.45 14.11
CA VAL A 169 -7.92 8.71 13.50
C VAL A 169 -8.79 9.15 12.31
N PHE A 170 -9.43 8.19 11.62
CA PHE A 170 -10.36 8.47 10.52
C PHE A 170 -11.84 8.45 10.96
N GLN A 171 -12.13 8.12 12.22
CA GLN A 171 -13.48 8.07 12.81
C GLN A 171 -14.41 7.07 12.08
N LEU A 172 -13.86 5.88 11.79
CA LEU A 172 -14.55 4.77 11.14
C LEU A 172 -15.30 3.88 12.13
#